data_fea42390439eb08e19dff9c474f6c70b
#
_entry.id   fea42390439eb08e19dff9c474f6c70b
#
_cell.length_a   1.000
_cell.length_b   1.000
_cell.length_c   1.000
_cell.angle_alpha   90.00
_cell.angle_beta   90.00
_cell.angle_gamma   90.00
#
_symmetry.space_group_name_H-M   'P 1'
#
loop_
_entity.id
_entity.type
_entity.pdbx_description
1 polymer ?
#
loop_
_entity_poly.entity_id
_entity_poly.type
_entity_poly.pdbx_seq_one_letter_code
_entity_poly.pdbx_strand_id
1 'polypeptide(L)'
;MNKTLKLFLYSLPLILFDSITKTLAKGQAVIIKNLFGVRYATNTGTSFSLLQNHNLLLIFITLFAVIAMFVYFKKFKSYGFFAVLLITAGGIGNLLDRIFLGYIRDFIYIRFWPTIFNFADVFLTVGVILLIFYMFKKEH
;
A
#
# COMPACT_ATOMS: atom_id res chain seq x y z
N MET A 1 8.50 18.64 -16.73
CA MET A 1 8.41 17.18 -16.43
C MET A 1 6.96 16.72 -16.50
N ASN A 2 6.69 15.68 -17.28
CA ASN A 2 5.36 15.10 -17.47
C ASN A 2 4.77 14.60 -16.13
N LYS A 3 3.44 14.74 -15.92
CA LYS A 3 2.76 14.26 -14.70
C LYS A 3 3.01 12.78 -14.42
N THR A 4 3.04 11.93 -15.45
CA THR A 4 3.30 10.50 -15.34
C THR A 4 4.70 10.22 -14.80
N LEU A 5 5.70 10.93 -15.32
CA LEU A 5 7.07 10.80 -14.85
C LEU A 5 7.22 11.28 -13.40
N LYS A 6 6.53 12.39 -13.05
CA LYS A 6 6.48 12.85 -11.64
C LYS A 6 5.87 11.79 -10.73
N LEU A 7 4.75 11.20 -11.12
CA LEU A 7 4.09 10.16 -10.34
C LEU A 7 5.03 8.98 -10.10
N PHE A 8 5.68 8.50 -11.15
CA PHE A 8 6.65 7.41 -11.07
C PHE A 8 7.84 7.77 -10.15
N LEU A 9 8.50 8.90 -10.41
CA LEU A 9 9.68 9.31 -9.64
C LEU A 9 9.37 9.55 -8.15
N TYR A 10 8.20 10.10 -7.83
CA TYR A 10 7.83 10.37 -6.44
C TYR A 10 7.29 9.14 -5.71
N SER A 11 6.79 8.13 -6.42
CA SER A 11 6.39 6.86 -5.79
C SER A 11 7.59 5.97 -5.45
N LEU A 12 8.71 6.07 -6.16
CA LEU A 12 9.91 5.27 -5.93
C LEU A 12 10.44 5.35 -4.48
N PRO A 13 10.65 6.54 -3.88
CA PRO A 13 11.10 6.61 -2.48
C PRO A 13 10.15 5.93 -1.49
N LEU A 14 8.85 6.02 -1.71
CA LEU A 14 7.83 5.39 -0.85
C LEU A 14 7.85 3.87 -0.99
N ILE A 15 7.97 3.36 -2.22
CA ILE A 15 8.10 1.92 -2.50
C ILE A 15 9.39 1.38 -1.88
N LEU A 16 10.51 2.09 -2.02
CA LEU A 16 11.78 1.70 -1.43
C LEU A 16 11.71 1.71 0.10
N PHE A 17 11.10 2.73 0.69
CA PHE A 17 10.90 2.82 2.14
C PHE A 17 10.10 1.63 2.66
N ASP A 18 8.97 1.29 2.02
CA ASP A 18 8.17 0.12 2.38
C ASP A 18 8.99 -1.18 2.26
N SER A 19 9.70 -1.38 1.15
CA SER A 19 10.51 -2.58 0.92
C SER A 19 11.66 -2.73 1.92
N ILE A 20 12.34 -1.63 2.25
CA ILE A 20 13.43 -1.61 3.23
C ILE A 20 12.89 -1.96 4.62
N THR A 21 11.81 -1.31 5.05
CA THR A 21 11.21 -1.56 6.38
C THR A 21 10.70 -2.99 6.52
N LYS A 22 10.07 -3.55 5.50
CA LYS A 22 9.68 -4.97 5.43
C LYS A 22 10.88 -5.92 5.56
N THR A 23 12.00 -5.55 4.95
CA THR A 23 13.22 -6.36 5.01
C THR A 23 13.87 -6.29 6.39
N LEU A 24 13.96 -5.11 6.98
CA LEU A 24 14.50 -4.91 8.34
C LEU A 24 13.63 -5.57 9.42
N ALA A 25 12.32 -5.61 9.22
CA ALA A 25 11.39 -6.23 10.14
C ALA A 25 11.39 -7.77 10.08
N LYS A 26 12.03 -8.38 9.07
CA LYS A 26 12.02 -9.84 8.90
C LYS A 26 12.58 -10.55 10.13
N GLY A 27 11.78 -11.46 10.68
CA GLY A 27 12.14 -12.23 11.88
C GLY A 27 12.08 -11.45 13.19
N GLN A 28 11.65 -10.19 13.19
CA GLN A 28 11.54 -9.37 14.39
C GLN A 28 10.22 -9.62 15.13
N ALA A 29 10.28 -9.60 16.46
CA ALA A 29 9.11 -9.61 17.34
C ALA A 29 9.42 -8.73 18.57
N VAL A 30 9.27 -7.41 18.43
CA VAL A 30 9.51 -6.44 19.49
C VAL A 30 8.22 -5.68 19.78
N ILE A 31 7.60 -5.93 20.92
CA ILE A 31 6.34 -5.32 21.33
C ILE A 31 6.58 -4.44 22.55
N ILE A 32 6.21 -3.16 22.45
CA ILE A 32 6.40 -2.16 23.51
C ILE A 32 5.12 -2.06 24.33
N LYS A 33 5.26 -2.27 25.66
CA LYS A 33 4.15 -2.17 26.64
C LYS A 33 2.90 -2.97 26.24
N ASN A 34 3.07 -4.04 25.47
CA ASN A 34 1.97 -4.85 24.92
C ASN A 34 0.92 -4.03 24.13
N LEU A 35 1.28 -2.87 23.58
CA LEU A 35 0.39 -1.96 22.86
C LEU A 35 0.69 -1.88 21.37
N PHE A 36 1.95 -1.70 21.00
CA PHE A 36 2.39 -1.57 19.61
C PHE A 36 3.81 -2.09 19.44
N GLY A 37 4.19 -2.38 18.22
CA GLY A 37 5.55 -2.82 17.93
C GLY A 37 5.72 -3.43 16.55
N VAL A 38 6.82 -4.12 16.38
CA VAL A 38 7.15 -4.90 15.20
C VAL A 38 6.85 -6.38 15.49
N ARG A 39 6.01 -6.99 14.67
CA ARG A 39 5.73 -8.42 14.69
C ARG A 39 5.63 -8.92 13.25
N TYR A 40 6.69 -9.54 12.77
CA TYR A 40 6.73 -10.03 11.39
C TYR A 40 5.70 -11.13 11.15
N ALA A 41 4.94 -11.00 10.07
CA ALA A 41 3.96 -11.98 9.61
C ALA A 41 3.94 -12.02 8.07
N THR A 42 3.57 -13.17 7.52
CA THR A 42 3.34 -13.35 6.08
C THR A 42 1.84 -13.38 5.81
N ASN A 43 1.40 -12.67 4.78
CA ASN A 43 0.00 -12.53 4.43
C ASN A 43 -0.23 -12.99 2.99
N THR A 44 -0.87 -14.14 2.81
CA THR A 44 -1.21 -14.71 1.49
C THR A 44 -2.56 -14.25 0.96
N GLY A 45 -3.32 -13.47 1.73
CA GLY A 45 -4.64 -12.94 1.37
C GLY A 45 -4.68 -11.42 1.28
N THR A 46 -5.88 -10.88 1.50
CA THR A 46 -6.10 -9.46 1.75
C THR A 46 -6.22 -9.19 3.26
N SER A 47 -6.47 -7.92 3.63
CA SER A 47 -6.84 -7.58 5.01
C SER A 47 -7.97 -8.49 5.50
N PHE A 48 -7.92 -8.85 6.80
CA PHE A 48 -8.86 -9.79 7.45
C PHE A 48 -8.81 -11.23 6.90
N SER A 49 -7.68 -11.66 6.34
CA SER A 49 -7.46 -13.03 5.84
C SER A 49 -8.46 -13.47 4.75
N LEU A 50 -9.06 -12.54 4.04
CA LEU A 50 -9.89 -12.84 2.88
C LEU A 50 -9.03 -13.27 1.70
N LEU A 51 -9.57 -14.16 0.84
CA LEU A 51 -8.91 -14.64 -0.37
C LEU A 51 -7.50 -15.23 -0.11
N GLN A 52 -7.31 -15.91 1.04
CA GLN A 52 -6.06 -16.63 1.31
C GLN A 52 -5.76 -17.63 0.19
N ASN A 53 -4.47 -17.78 -0.13
CA ASN A 53 -3.98 -18.68 -1.19
C ASN A 53 -4.44 -18.33 -2.62
N HIS A 54 -5.09 -17.18 -2.85
CA HIS A 54 -5.46 -16.71 -4.18
C HIS A 54 -4.50 -15.61 -4.68
N ASN A 55 -3.20 -15.81 -4.46
CA ASN A 55 -2.18 -14.80 -4.75
C ASN A 55 -2.22 -14.30 -6.20
N LEU A 56 -2.41 -15.20 -7.17
CA LEU A 56 -2.48 -14.83 -8.59
C LEU A 56 -3.67 -13.90 -8.87
N LEU A 57 -4.85 -14.20 -8.31
CA LEU A 57 -6.03 -13.33 -8.44
C LEU A 57 -5.75 -11.94 -7.84
N LEU A 58 -5.12 -11.90 -6.68
CA LEU A 58 -4.78 -10.65 -5.99
C LEU A 58 -3.74 -9.82 -6.77
N ILE A 59 -2.79 -10.47 -7.45
CA ILE A 59 -1.86 -9.80 -8.37
C ILE A 59 -2.65 -9.11 -9.49
N PHE A 60 -3.57 -9.81 -10.16
CA PHE A 60 -4.35 -9.22 -11.24
C PHE A 60 -5.25 -8.08 -10.78
N ILE A 61 -5.93 -8.22 -9.64
CA ILE A 61 -6.76 -7.16 -9.06
C ILE A 61 -5.92 -5.91 -8.75
N THR A 62 -4.77 -6.09 -8.08
CA THR A 62 -3.89 -4.97 -7.72
C THR A 62 -3.29 -4.31 -8.96
N LEU A 63 -2.84 -5.10 -9.93
CA LEU A 63 -2.30 -4.61 -11.19
C LEU A 63 -3.36 -3.79 -11.96
N PHE A 64 -4.59 -4.30 -12.06
CA PHE A 64 -5.69 -3.59 -12.69
C PHE A 64 -5.97 -2.25 -11.98
N ALA A 65 -6.03 -2.23 -10.64
CA ALA A 65 -6.25 -1.02 -9.87
C ALA A 65 -5.13 0.02 -10.08
N VAL A 66 -3.87 -0.42 -10.08
CA VAL A 66 -2.71 0.46 -10.35
C VAL A 66 -2.77 1.03 -11.76
N ILE A 67 -3.05 0.20 -12.77
CA ILE A 67 -3.20 0.66 -14.16
C ILE A 67 -4.36 1.65 -14.28
N ALA A 68 -5.51 1.36 -13.70
CA ALA A 68 -6.65 2.27 -13.69
C ALA A 68 -6.29 3.63 -13.06
N MET A 69 -5.55 3.64 -11.95
CA MET A 69 -5.03 4.86 -11.36
C MET A 69 -4.12 5.62 -12.34
N PHE A 70 -3.22 4.95 -13.05
CA PHE A 70 -2.36 5.58 -14.07
C PHE A 70 -3.14 6.17 -15.25
N VAL A 71 -4.21 5.52 -15.68
CA VAL A 71 -5.04 6.01 -16.79
C VAL A 71 -5.84 7.24 -16.36
N TYR A 72 -6.46 7.19 -15.20
CA TYR A 72 -7.37 8.23 -14.73
C TYR A 72 -6.69 9.41 -14.02
N PHE A 73 -5.46 9.23 -13.50
CA PHE A 73 -4.81 10.26 -12.68
C PHE A 73 -4.59 11.60 -13.42
N LYS A 74 -4.46 11.58 -14.76
CA LYS A 74 -4.30 12.80 -15.57
C LYS A 74 -5.45 13.79 -15.39
N LYS A 75 -6.64 13.30 -15.01
CA LYS A 75 -7.85 14.10 -14.76
C LYS A 75 -7.83 14.80 -13.41
N PHE A 76 -6.94 14.41 -12.49
CA PHE A 76 -6.89 14.96 -11.13
C PHE A 76 -6.02 16.23 -11.09
N LYS A 77 -6.48 17.24 -10.34
CA LYS A 77 -5.71 18.42 -9.98
C LYS A 77 -4.72 18.11 -8.86
N SER A 78 -4.00 19.11 -8.35
CA SER A 78 -2.86 18.96 -7.44
C SER A 78 -3.11 18.04 -6.21
N TYR A 79 -4.22 18.22 -5.49
CA TYR A 79 -4.53 17.40 -4.31
C TYR A 79 -4.85 15.93 -4.68
N GLY A 80 -5.54 15.73 -5.80
CA GLY A 80 -5.80 14.37 -6.30
C GLY A 80 -4.53 13.66 -6.77
N PHE A 81 -3.52 14.40 -7.24
CA PHE A 81 -2.21 13.83 -7.58
C PHE A 81 -1.55 13.15 -6.36
N PHE A 82 -1.59 13.79 -5.19
CA PHE A 82 -0.99 13.22 -3.98
C PHE A 82 -1.72 11.95 -3.51
N ALA A 83 -3.04 11.93 -3.60
CA ALA A 83 -3.83 10.73 -3.30
C ALA A 83 -3.43 9.56 -4.23
N VAL A 84 -3.38 9.81 -5.54
CA VAL A 84 -2.97 8.81 -6.53
C VAL A 84 -1.52 8.35 -6.32
N LEU A 85 -0.63 9.25 -5.94
CA LEU A 85 0.75 8.93 -5.60
C LEU A 85 0.84 7.88 -4.48
N LEU A 86 0.12 8.09 -3.39
CA LEU A 86 0.11 7.17 -2.26
C LEU A 86 -0.53 5.82 -2.64
N ILE A 87 -1.67 5.82 -3.34
CA ILE A 87 -2.32 4.59 -3.80
C ILE A 87 -1.38 3.80 -4.72
N THR A 88 -0.71 4.47 -5.64
CA THR A 88 0.23 3.83 -6.57
C THR A 88 1.42 3.24 -5.82
N ALA A 89 2.03 3.99 -4.91
CA ALA A 89 3.17 3.53 -4.12
C ALA A 89 2.81 2.31 -3.26
N GLY A 90 1.71 2.35 -2.53
CA GLY A 90 1.24 1.24 -1.71
C GLY A 90 0.83 0.02 -2.53
N GLY A 91 0.10 0.24 -3.63
CA GLY A 91 -0.29 -0.83 -4.55
C GLY A 91 0.92 -1.56 -5.14
N ILE A 92 1.91 -0.81 -5.64
CA ILE A 92 3.15 -1.40 -6.19
C ILE A 92 3.96 -2.08 -5.09
N GLY A 93 4.10 -1.51 -3.90
CA GLY A 93 4.82 -2.13 -2.79
C GLY A 93 4.30 -3.52 -2.44
N ASN A 94 2.98 -3.66 -2.27
CA ASN A 94 2.36 -4.95 -2.00
C ASN A 94 2.34 -5.88 -3.24
N LEU A 95 2.24 -5.32 -4.45
CA LEU A 95 2.30 -6.10 -5.69
C LEU A 95 3.67 -6.76 -5.89
N LEU A 96 4.76 -6.04 -5.63
CA LEU A 96 6.13 -6.57 -5.71
C LEU A 96 6.32 -7.75 -4.74
N ASP A 97 5.84 -7.63 -3.51
CA ASP A 97 5.87 -8.73 -2.54
C ASP A 97 5.14 -9.97 -3.08
N ARG A 98 3.93 -9.79 -3.62
CA ARG A 98 3.16 -10.91 -4.20
C ARG A 98 3.83 -11.57 -5.39
N ILE A 99 4.44 -10.79 -6.28
CA ILE A 99 5.10 -11.32 -7.49
C ILE A 99 6.37 -12.09 -7.11
N PHE A 100 7.21 -11.53 -6.24
CA PHE A 100 8.52 -12.10 -5.96
C PHE A 100 8.54 -13.12 -4.83
N LEU A 101 7.63 -12.97 -3.83
CA LEU A 101 7.61 -13.83 -2.65
C LEU A 101 6.37 -14.73 -2.58
N GLY A 102 5.29 -14.41 -3.28
CA GLY A 102 4.02 -15.12 -3.19
C GLY A 102 3.14 -14.70 -2.01
N TYR A 103 3.59 -13.76 -1.19
CA TYR A 103 2.89 -13.24 -0.01
C TYR A 103 3.31 -11.80 0.27
N ILE A 104 2.54 -11.08 1.09
CA ILE A 104 2.90 -9.76 1.59
C ILE A 104 3.60 -9.91 2.94
N ARG A 105 4.64 -9.10 3.17
CA ARG A 105 5.35 -8.98 4.44
C ARG A 105 4.68 -7.91 5.30
N ASP A 106 4.02 -8.31 6.37
CA ASP A 106 3.39 -7.43 7.35
C ASP A 106 4.23 -7.41 8.63
N PHE A 107 4.29 -6.26 9.34
CA PHE A 107 5.12 -6.16 10.52
C PHE A 107 4.68 -5.12 11.55
N ILE A 108 3.75 -4.23 11.23
CA ILE A 108 3.25 -3.22 12.16
C ILE A 108 2.14 -3.85 12.98
N TYR A 109 2.40 -4.03 14.28
CA TYR A 109 1.47 -4.56 15.24
C TYR A 109 0.90 -3.46 16.12
N ILE A 110 -0.42 -3.41 16.23
CA ILE A 110 -1.16 -2.56 17.18
C ILE A 110 -2.18 -3.45 17.88
N ARG A 111 -2.18 -3.47 19.22
CA ARG A 111 -2.97 -4.40 20.04
C ARG A 111 -4.47 -4.40 19.72
N PHE A 112 -5.04 -3.23 19.48
CA PHE A 112 -6.48 -3.09 19.24
C PHE A 112 -6.84 -3.13 17.75
N TRP A 113 -5.85 -3.29 16.88
CA TRP A 113 -6.06 -3.44 15.44
C TRP A 113 -6.08 -4.92 15.07
N PRO A 114 -7.09 -5.38 14.32
CA PRO A 114 -7.33 -6.82 14.12
C PRO A 114 -6.28 -7.52 13.24
N THR A 115 -5.48 -6.76 12.50
CA THR A 115 -4.48 -7.32 11.58
C THR A 115 -3.12 -6.67 11.77
N ILE A 116 -2.05 -7.41 11.44
CA ILE A 116 -0.72 -6.84 11.24
C ILE A 116 -0.69 -6.24 9.83
N PHE A 117 -0.03 -5.12 9.63
CA PHE A 117 0.01 -4.39 8.36
C PHE A 117 1.41 -3.82 8.10
N ASN A 118 1.59 -3.13 6.97
CA ASN A 118 2.84 -2.55 6.52
C ASN A 118 2.67 -1.10 6.05
N PHE A 119 3.74 -0.43 5.66
CA PHE A 119 3.65 0.96 5.19
C PHE A 119 2.92 1.10 3.85
N ALA A 120 2.98 0.10 2.97
CA ALA A 120 2.19 0.12 1.74
C ALA A 120 0.68 0.18 2.04
N ASP A 121 0.20 -0.53 3.08
CA ASP A 121 -1.19 -0.47 3.52
C ASP A 121 -1.56 0.91 4.08
N VAL A 122 -0.64 1.55 4.82
CA VAL A 122 -0.82 2.93 5.29
C VAL A 122 -0.95 3.89 4.10
N PHE A 123 -0.07 3.78 3.11
CA PHE A 123 -0.13 4.60 1.90
C PHE A 123 -1.43 4.38 1.14
N LEU A 124 -1.87 3.15 0.95
CA LEU A 124 -3.15 2.82 0.32
C LEU A 124 -4.32 3.45 1.07
N THR A 125 -4.38 3.27 2.39
CA THR A 125 -5.48 3.77 3.22
C THR A 125 -5.54 5.29 3.20
N VAL A 126 -4.42 5.97 3.44
CA VAL A 126 -4.36 7.44 3.42
C VAL A 126 -4.66 7.96 2.02
N GLY A 127 -4.12 7.32 0.99
CA GLY A 127 -4.37 7.69 -0.40
C GLY A 127 -5.85 7.60 -0.79
N VAL A 128 -6.53 6.52 -0.39
CA VAL A 128 -7.98 6.34 -0.63
C VAL A 128 -8.80 7.38 0.11
N ILE A 129 -8.50 7.64 1.38
CA ILE A 129 -9.16 8.69 2.16
C ILE A 129 -9.02 10.06 1.48
N LEU A 130 -7.82 10.43 1.07
CA LEU A 130 -7.55 11.70 0.37
C LEU A 130 -8.28 11.76 -0.98
N LEU A 131 -8.36 10.65 -1.71
CA LEU A 131 -9.08 10.60 -2.98
C LEU A 131 -10.58 10.82 -2.79
N ILE A 132 -11.16 10.20 -1.77
CA ILE A 132 -12.56 10.38 -1.41
C ILE A 132 -12.84 11.85 -1.07
N PHE A 133 -12.03 12.47 -0.20
CA PHE A 133 -12.15 13.90 0.11
C PHE A 133 -12.01 14.78 -1.13
N TYR A 134 -11.09 14.46 -2.02
CA TYR A 134 -10.93 15.18 -3.28
C TYR A 134 -12.17 15.12 -4.15
N MET A 135 -12.80 13.93 -4.25
CA MET A 135 -14.03 13.76 -5.05
C MET A 135 -15.19 14.59 -4.50
N PHE A 136 -15.43 14.55 -3.20
CA PHE A 136 -16.47 15.38 -2.57
C PHE A 136 -16.25 16.89 -2.73
N LYS A 137 -15.00 17.36 -2.64
CA LYS A 137 -14.68 18.78 -2.82
C LYS A 137 -14.83 19.27 -4.26
N LYS A 138 -14.79 18.38 -5.24
CA LYS A 138 -14.92 18.74 -6.66
C LYS A 138 -16.37 18.94 -7.09
N GLU A 139 -17.31 18.37 -6.36
CA GLU A 139 -18.76 18.46 -6.67
C GLU A 139 -19.42 19.74 -6.11
N HIS A 140 -18.69 20.52 -5.33
CA HIS A 140 -19.08 21.83 -4.78
C HIS A 140 -18.12 22.93 -5.29
#